data_e4f36027ea6684482cc4b442bdf4b391
#
_entry.id   e4f36027ea6684482cc4b442bdf4b391
#
_cell.length_a   1.000
_cell.length_b   1.000
_cell.length_c   1.000
_cell.angle_alpha   90.00
_cell.angle_beta   90.00
_cell.angle_gamma   90.00
#
_symmetry.space_group_name_H-M   'P 1'
#
loop_
_entity.id
_entity.type
_entity.pdbx_description
1 polymer ?
#
loop_
_entity_poly.entity_id
_entity_poly.type
_entity_poly.pdbx_seq_one_letter_code
_entity_poly.pdbx_strand_id
1 'polypeptide(L)'
;MNMKKILRRLGAFLLALTLLCSTAYALTVEEALELLEQSYLRELPEEAYEARTLEELFSIVGDPYTYYMSEEEYQAFLSSVEDTVQVTGIGVSIQYTAQGILVADTLKGGSAREAGVLPGDLIVAADGVSCVPADESSHALIVGEPGTRVTVTVLRDGATMDFTLERRVVVIPNTETSVVDGHIGYIECSSFGQTTGELFLEGIQAVNAGVDCWLVDLRGNVGGYTNAAVDAMGAFVGSGLHLYLRDSAGQLFYYAYNQEAATEHTAVILVNSATASASEAFAGGMRDLGRGIIVGSRTYGKGIAQIVYDESNRPEYFDGDAMKLTAYRFYSAGGATNDLVGVIPLLLVSDEKAEAVARAVCGNPQAADSELMVVELGGYLLVVDLSLTEADTLAALFEALPPSALLWRYNGETVLTAEEMARELGVSYQSRWLDDTAESRYADAINTLATYGIVEGNGAGSFYPGETLKRGEVCAMLGRALNLETSTRQRFDDVPAGAWYAGWVNAAAELGLVQGAGDGRFYPDEVLTQEEYLTMLSRLARYLSLHFDYAADSITQEQLDAAAALGFHSWACQGAALLDGGQVLFAPMEELEPGRAILREEAADSLYRVLNAVGLLPV
;
A
#
# COMPACT_ATOMS: atom_id res chain seq x y z
N MET A 1 -61.20 -39.76 -29.59
CA MET A 1 -59.92 -39.01 -29.57
C MET A 1 -58.96 -39.72 -28.65
N ASN A 2 -57.84 -40.21 -29.14
CA ASN A 2 -57.08 -41.33 -28.58
C ASN A 2 -56.21 -40.86 -27.41
N MET A 3 -56.44 -41.34 -26.20
CA MET A 3 -55.77 -41.03 -24.93
C MET A 3 -54.23 -41.12 -25.05
N LYS A 4 -53.70 -41.97 -25.92
CA LYS A 4 -52.28 -42.03 -26.26
C LYS A 4 -51.71 -40.80 -26.99
N LYS A 5 -52.58 -40.02 -27.70
CA LYS A 5 -52.17 -38.74 -28.34
C LYS A 5 -52.16 -37.59 -27.33
N ILE A 6 -52.98 -37.64 -26.29
CA ILE A 6 -53.04 -36.64 -25.21
C ILE A 6 -51.83 -36.84 -24.28
N LEU A 7 -51.51 -38.08 -23.92
CA LEU A 7 -50.33 -38.40 -23.09
C LEU A 7 -49.00 -38.08 -23.82
N ARG A 8 -48.91 -38.27 -25.15
CA ARG A 8 -47.74 -37.85 -25.94
C ARG A 8 -47.60 -36.32 -26.07
N ARG A 9 -48.70 -35.58 -26.09
CA ARG A 9 -48.67 -34.11 -26.11
C ARG A 9 -48.39 -33.52 -24.72
N LEU A 10 -48.87 -34.14 -23.62
CA LEU A 10 -48.50 -33.75 -22.27
C LEU A 10 -47.05 -34.13 -21.92
N GLY A 11 -46.56 -35.28 -22.40
CA GLY A 11 -45.13 -35.64 -22.23
C GLY A 11 -44.18 -34.74 -23.02
N ALA A 12 -44.57 -34.30 -24.24
CA ALA A 12 -43.78 -33.35 -25.02
C ALA A 12 -43.86 -31.91 -24.46
N PHE A 13 -44.97 -31.53 -23.81
CA PHE A 13 -45.11 -30.26 -23.14
C PHE A 13 -44.35 -30.22 -21.78
N LEU A 14 -44.32 -31.34 -21.03
CA LEU A 14 -43.47 -31.48 -19.84
C LEU A 14 -41.97 -31.57 -20.19
N LEU A 15 -41.60 -32.25 -21.32
CA LEU A 15 -40.21 -32.26 -21.79
C LEU A 15 -39.78 -30.88 -22.34
N ALA A 16 -40.70 -30.12 -22.93
CA ALA A 16 -40.42 -28.74 -23.37
C ALA A 16 -40.35 -27.77 -22.17
N LEU A 17 -41.10 -28.01 -21.09
CA LEU A 17 -40.99 -27.22 -19.83
C LEU A 17 -39.73 -27.59 -19.03
N THR A 18 -39.22 -28.82 -19.12
CA THR A 18 -37.94 -29.22 -18.44
C THR A 18 -36.71 -28.86 -19.29
N LEU A 19 -36.85 -28.53 -20.56
CA LEU A 19 -35.79 -27.97 -21.41
C LEU A 19 -35.75 -26.43 -21.43
N LEU A 20 -36.69 -25.78 -20.73
CA LEU A 20 -36.72 -24.33 -20.52
C LEU A 20 -36.20 -23.91 -19.12
N CYS A 21 -35.66 -24.83 -18.35
CA CYS A 21 -35.05 -24.58 -17.03
C CYS A 21 -33.59 -25.00 -16.96
N SER A 22 -32.80 -24.68 -17.98
CA SER A 22 -31.35 -24.59 -17.89
C SER A 22 -30.84 -23.54 -18.87
N THR A 23 -31.37 -22.33 -18.76
CA THR A 23 -30.61 -21.16 -19.17
C THR A 23 -29.67 -20.91 -18.03
N ALA A 24 -28.39 -21.17 -18.23
CA ALA A 24 -27.35 -20.56 -17.42
C ALA A 24 -27.68 -19.04 -17.40
N TYR A 25 -28.03 -18.50 -16.26
CA TYR A 25 -28.21 -17.08 -16.06
C TYR A 25 -26.81 -16.47 -16.08
N ALA A 26 -26.32 -16.12 -17.26
CA ALA A 26 -25.20 -15.19 -17.33
C ALA A 26 -25.78 -13.81 -17.00
N LEU A 27 -25.16 -13.08 -16.10
CA LEU A 27 -25.52 -11.72 -15.73
C LEU A 27 -25.76 -10.87 -16.98
N THR A 28 -26.91 -10.21 -17.06
CA THR A 28 -27.23 -9.28 -18.16
C THR A 28 -26.61 -7.89 -17.91
N VAL A 29 -26.49 -7.08 -18.95
CA VAL A 29 -26.03 -5.68 -18.84
C VAL A 29 -26.95 -4.86 -17.93
N GLU A 30 -28.26 -5.09 -18.00
CA GLU A 30 -29.27 -4.37 -17.22
C GLU A 30 -29.15 -4.70 -15.72
N GLU A 31 -28.94 -5.97 -15.37
CA GLU A 31 -28.69 -6.42 -14.01
C GLU A 31 -27.33 -5.93 -13.48
N ALA A 32 -26.29 -5.93 -14.30
CA ALA A 32 -24.99 -5.37 -13.92
C ALA A 32 -25.06 -3.86 -13.64
N LEU A 33 -25.80 -3.11 -14.46
CA LEU A 33 -26.05 -1.68 -14.23
C LEU A 33 -26.81 -1.45 -12.92
N GLU A 34 -27.83 -2.26 -12.62
CA GLU A 34 -28.58 -2.17 -11.36
C GLU A 34 -27.65 -2.36 -10.15
N LEU A 35 -26.75 -3.35 -10.17
CA LEU A 35 -25.79 -3.60 -9.11
C LEU A 35 -24.76 -2.46 -8.99
N LEU A 36 -24.32 -1.90 -10.12
CA LEU A 36 -23.43 -0.74 -10.14
C LEU A 36 -24.11 0.51 -9.56
N GLU A 37 -25.34 0.83 -9.95
CA GLU A 37 -26.10 1.96 -9.40
C GLU A 37 -26.30 1.84 -7.88
N GLN A 38 -26.51 0.63 -7.38
CA GLN A 38 -26.72 0.38 -5.95
C GLN A 38 -25.45 0.54 -5.13
N SER A 39 -24.29 0.19 -5.67
CA SER A 39 -23.12 -0.07 -4.82
C SER A 39 -21.79 0.48 -5.32
N TYR A 40 -21.71 0.94 -6.56
CA TYR A 40 -20.44 1.46 -7.08
C TYR A 40 -20.04 2.76 -6.39
N LEU A 41 -18.78 2.85 -6.01
CA LEU A 41 -18.23 3.97 -5.22
C LEU A 41 -18.24 5.32 -5.94
N ARG A 42 -18.18 5.31 -7.27
CA ARG A 42 -18.07 6.51 -8.11
C ARG A 42 -19.31 6.69 -8.95
N GLU A 43 -19.51 7.90 -9.48
CA GLU A 43 -20.56 8.14 -10.47
C GLU A 43 -20.28 7.35 -11.77
N LEU A 44 -21.33 6.75 -12.34
CA LEU A 44 -21.23 6.05 -13.61
C LEU A 44 -21.18 7.07 -14.76
N PRO A 45 -20.33 6.86 -15.78
CA PRO A 45 -20.38 7.65 -17.01
C PRO A 45 -21.75 7.50 -17.70
N GLU A 46 -22.26 8.56 -18.33
CA GLU A 46 -23.54 8.50 -19.05
C GLU A 46 -23.52 7.43 -20.14
N GLU A 47 -22.39 7.22 -20.78
CA GLU A 47 -22.18 6.23 -21.82
C GLU A 47 -22.34 4.78 -21.31
N ALA A 48 -22.20 4.52 -20.02
CA ALA A 48 -22.38 3.19 -19.43
C ALA A 48 -23.82 2.67 -19.64
N TYR A 49 -24.81 3.56 -19.67
CA TYR A 49 -26.21 3.21 -19.90
C TYR A 49 -26.52 2.85 -21.36
N GLU A 50 -25.60 3.09 -22.29
CA GLU A 50 -25.71 2.73 -23.70
C GLU A 50 -25.00 1.41 -24.04
N ALA A 51 -24.29 0.81 -23.09
CA ALA A 51 -23.54 -0.42 -23.26
C ALA A 51 -24.46 -1.59 -23.65
N ARG A 52 -23.98 -2.45 -24.55
CA ARG A 52 -24.75 -3.60 -25.08
C ARG A 52 -24.18 -4.95 -24.62
N THR A 53 -22.99 -4.96 -24.10
CA THR A 53 -22.31 -6.15 -23.55
C THR A 53 -21.67 -5.82 -22.22
N LEU A 54 -21.43 -6.81 -21.36
CA LEU A 54 -20.72 -6.63 -20.10
C LEU A 54 -19.29 -6.11 -20.33
N GLU A 55 -18.60 -6.62 -21.35
CA GLU A 55 -17.26 -6.16 -21.72
C GLU A 55 -17.26 -4.66 -22.07
N GLU A 56 -18.23 -4.20 -22.89
CA GLU A 56 -18.39 -2.78 -23.22
C GLU A 56 -18.70 -1.96 -21.96
N LEU A 57 -19.61 -2.41 -21.11
CA LEU A 57 -19.97 -1.75 -19.86
C LEU A 57 -18.75 -1.54 -18.95
N PHE A 58 -18.02 -2.59 -18.62
CA PHE A 58 -16.86 -2.49 -17.74
C PHE A 58 -15.70 -1.72 -18.37
N SER A 59 -15.56 -1.76 -19.71
CA SER A 59 -14.59 -0.92 -20.41
C SER A 59 -14.94 0.58 -20.30
N ILE A 60 -16.23 0.95 -20.34
CA ILE A 60 -16.69 2.33 -20.15
C ILE A 60 -16.54 2.77 -18.70
N VAL A 61 -16.89 1.91 -17.73
CA VAL A 61 -16.67 2.17 -16.29
C VAL A 61 -15.20 2.44 -16.00
N GLY A 62 -14.30 1.72 -16.66
CA GLY A 62 -12.85 1.97 -16.66
C GLY A 62 -12.18 1.76 -15.31
N ASP A 63 -12.82 1.04 -14.38
CA ASP A 63 -12.25 0.67 -13.09
C ASP A 63 -11.65 -0.75 -13.17
N PRO A 64 -10.33 -0.90 -13.06
CA PRO A 64 -9.67 -2.21 -13.19
C PRO A 64 -10.04 -3.21 -12.09
N TYR A 65 -10.70 -2.75 -11.03
CA TYR A 65 -11.14 -3.57 -9.90
C TYR A 65 -12.62 -3.94 -9.96
N THR A 66 -13.35 -3.45 -10.99
CA THR A 66 -14.78 -3.68 -11.20
C THR A 66 -14.98 -4.45 -12.49
N TYR A 67 -15.38 -5.73 -12.39
CA TYR A 67 -15.52 -6.63 -13.54
C TYR A 67 -16.40 -7.84 -13.22
N TYR A 68 -16.90 -8.47 -14.28
CA TYR A 68 -17.58 -9.76 -14.23
C TYR A 68 -16.59 -10.90 -14.32
N MET A 69 -16.86 -12.01 -13.64
CA MET A 69 -16.10 -13.26 -13.66
C MET A 69 -17.04 -14.41 -14.07
N SER A 70 -16.67 -15.13 -15.11
CA SER A 70 -17.25 -16.44 -15.40
C SER A 70 -17.00 -17.42 -14.25
N GLU A 71 -17.67 -18.57 -14.23
CA GLU A 71 -17.48 -19.60 -13.22
C GLU A 71 -15.98 -20.01 -13.09
N GLU A 72 -15.29 -20.21 -14.23
CA GLU A 72 -13.86 -20.57 -14.23
C GLU A 72 -12.99 -19.46 -13.64
N GLU A 73 -13.23 -18.19 -14.03
CA GLU A 73 -12.51 -17.02 -13.51
C GLU A 73 -12.79 -16.79 -12.04
N TYR A 74 -14.03 -17.02 -11.60
CA TYR A 74 -14.39 -16.88 -10.18
C TYR A 74 -13.74 -17.96 -9.32
N GLN A 75 -13.67 -19.23 -9.77
CA GLN A 75 -12.94 -20.27 -9.07
C GLN A 75 -11.43 -19.97 -9.01
N ALA A 76 -10.85 -19.44 -10.08
CA ALA A 76 -9.46 -18.99 -10.09
C ALA A 76 -9.22 -17.84 -9.10
N PHE A 77 -10.16 -16.88 -9.03
CA PHE A 77 -10.12 -15.79 -8.05
C PHE A 77 -10.20 -16.32 -6.62
N LEU A 78 -11.14 -17.21 -6.31
CA LEU A 78 -11.24 -17.81 -4.97
C LEU A 78 -9.94 -18.52 -4.57
N SER A 79 -9.37 -19.29 -5.48
CA SER A 79 -8.08 -19.98 -5.23
C SER A 79 -6.92 -19.00 -5.01
N SER A 80 -6.96 -17.80 -5.60
CA SER A 80 -5.91 -16.78 -5.42
C SER A 80 -5.93 -16.10 -4.05
N VAL A 81 -7.05 -16.19 -3.33
CA VAL A 81 -7.22 -15.61 -1.97
C VAL A 81 -7.34 -16.67 -0.88
N GLU A 82 -7.03 -17.93 -1.19
CA GLU A 82 -6.93 -19.00 -0.19
C GLU A 82 -5.75 -18.79 0.76
N ASP A 83 -5.82 -19.43 1.93
CA ASP A 83 -4.77 -19.34 2.96
C ASP A 83 -3.50 -20.12 2.61
N THR A 84 -3.56 -20.92 1.55
CA THR A 84 -2.46 -21.76 1.12
C THR A 84 -2.31 -21.78 -0.39
N VAL A 85 -1.07 -21.78 -0.86
CA VAL A 85 -0.76 -22.05 -2.26
C VAL A 85 -0.33 -23.51 -2.38
N GLN A 86 -0.94 -24.26 -3.29
CA GLN A 86 -0.52 -25.63 -3.59
C GLN A 86 0.39 -25.63 -4.82
N VAL A 87 1.60 -26.11 -4.63
CA VAL A 87 2.55 -26.30 -5.74
C VAL A 87 2.89 -27.78 -5.87
N THR A 88 2.95 -28.27 -7.10
CA THR A 88 3.34 -29.66 -7.35
C THR A 88 4.77 -29.75 -7.85
N GLY A 89 5.62 -30.45 -7.13
CA GLY A 89 7.03 -30.59 -7.49
C GLY A 89 7.86 -31.20 -6.37
N ILE A 90 9.14 -30.94 -6.40
CA ILE A 90 10.10 -31.44 -5.41
C ILE A 90 10.16 -30.56 -4.14
N GLY A 91 9.48 -29.41 -4.12
CA GLY A 91 9.42 -28.50 -2.99
C GLY A 91 10.68 -27.63 -2.83
N VAL A 92 11.01 -26.87 -3.86
CA VAL A 92 12.09 -25.87 -3.85
C VAL A 92 11.59 -24.54 -4.39
N SER A 93 12.07 -23.42 -3.82
CA SER A 93 12.04 -22.11 -4.42
C SER A 93 13.27 -21.96 -5.30
N ILE A 94 13.14 -21.41 -6.51
CA ILE A 94 14.20 -21.44 -7.51
C ILE A 94 14.46 -20.08 -8.18
N GLN A 95 15.70 -19.93 -8.69
CA GLN A 95 16.07 -18.86 -9.62
C GLN A 95 16.76 -19.46 -10.84
N TYR A 96 16.45 -18.92 -12.03
CA TYR A 96 17.12 -19.34 -13.25
C TYR A 96 18.46 -18.62 -13.39
N THR A 97 19.53 -19.40 -13.60
CA THR A 97 20.86 -18.86 -13.80
C THR A 97 21.52 -19.45 -15.05
N ALA A 98 22.58 -18.82 -15.52
CA ALA A 98 23.38 -19.38 -16.64
C ALA A 98 24.09 -20.68 -16.28
N GLN A 99 24.22 -21.01 -14.97
CA GLN A 99 24.91 -22.18 -14.45
C GLN A 99 23.96 -23.32 -14.06
N GLY A 100 22.65 -23.10 -14.07
CA GLY A 100 21.65 -24.08 -13.69
C GLY A 100 20.53 -23.45 -12.88
N ILE A 101 19.60 -24.25 -12.36
CA ILE A 101 18.53 -23.81 -11.47
C ILE A 101 19.11 -23.66 -10.07
N LEU A 102 19.22 -22.42 -9.59
CA LEU A 102 19.64 -22.13 -8.21
C LEU A 102 18.48 -22.44 -7.26
N VAL A 103 18.71 -23.26 -6.26
CA VAL A 103 17.78 -23.46 -5.13
C VAL A 103 17.90 -22.26 -4.21
N ALA A 104 16.92 -21.39 -4.23
CA ALA A 104 16.86 -20.22 -3.35
C ALA A 104 16.44 -20.65 -1.93
N ASP A 105 15.47 -21.58 -1.83
CA ASP A 105 15.06 -22.20 -0.56
C ASP A 105 14.45 -23.59 -0.80
N THR A 106 14.27 -24.36 0.29
CA THR A 106 13.59 -25.66 0.32
C THR A 106 12.34 -25.61 1.16
N LEU A 107 11.19 -25.98 0.57
CA LEU A 107 9.88 -25.84 1.20
C LEU A 107 9.64 -26.95 2.24
N LYS A 108 8.94 -26.62 3.31
CA LYS A 108 8.48 -27.56 4.33
C LYS A 108 7.49 -28.56 3.70
N GLY A 109 7.68 -29.86 3.97
CA GLY A 109 6.91 -30.94 3.32
C GLY A 109 7.37 -31.30 1.91
N GLY A 110 8.34 -30.57 1.35
CA GLY A 110 8.99 -30.92 0.08
C GLY A 110 9.99 -32.07 0.20
N SER A 111 10.03 -32.94 -0.81
CA SER A 111 10.96 -34.06 -0.84
C SER A 111 12.44 -33.65 -0.95
N ALA A 112 12.72 -32.48 -1.53
CA ALA A 112 14.05 -31.92 -1.63
C ALA A 112 14.63 -31.61 -0.24
N ARG A 113 13.88 -30.97 0.64
CA ARG A 113 14.28 -30.66 2.02
C ARG A 113 14.56 -31.94 2.83
N GLU A 114 13.67 -32.94 2.72
CA GLU A 114 13.80 -34.22 3.41
C GLU A 114 15.04 -35.01 2.94
N ALA A 115 15.38 -34.86 1.66
CA ALA A 115 16.55 -35.56 1.06
C ALA A 115 17.88 -34.82 1.31
N GLY A 116 17.86 -33.59 1.88
CA GLY A 116 19.07 -32.84 2.18
C GLY A 116 19.57 -31.94 1.03
N VAL A 117 18.70 -31.56 0.11
CA VAL A 117 18.94 -30.41 -0.80
C VAL A 117 18.93 -29.13 0.04
N LEU A 118 19.86 -28.22 -0.22
CA LEU A 118 20.07 -27.02 0.58
C LEU A 118 19.91 -25.74 -0.27
N PRO A 119 19.55 -24.63 0.35
CA PRO A 119 19.67 -23.31 -0.28
C PRO A 119 21.11 -23.07 -0.76
N GLY A 120 21.26 -22.51 -1.96
CA GLY A 120 22.55 -22.32 -2.63
C GLY A 120 22.98 -23.48 -3.56
N ASP A 121 22.30 -24.61 -3.52
CA ASP A 121 22.54 -25.69 -4.48
C ASP A 121 22.18 -25.28 -5.92
N LEU A 122 22.93 -25.74 -6.88
CA LEU A 122 22.63 -25.60 -8.31
C LEU A 122 22.15 -26.92 -8.89
N ILE A 123 20.90 -27.02 -9.31
CA ILE A 123 20.41 -28.18 -10.08
C ILE A 123 20.90 -28.02 -11.52
N VAL A 124 21.82 -28.88 -11.93
CA VAL A 124 22.46 -28.84 -13.24
C VAL A 124 21.87 -29.84 -14.22
N ALA A 125 21.15 -30.86 -13.73
CA ALA A 125 20.40 -31.81 -14.57
C ALA A 125 19.20 -32.39 -13.80
N ALA A 126 18.19 -32.86 -14.55
CA ALA A 126 17.06 -33.63 -14.05
C ALA A 126 16.80 -34.81 -14.97
N ASP A 127 16.74 -36.05 -14.40
CA ASP A 127 16.67 -37.33 -15.14
C ASP A 127 17.69 -37.44 -16.29
N GLY A 128 18.88 -36.89 -16.07
CA GLY A 128 19.97 -36.86 -17.05
C GLY A 128 19.85 -35.81 -18.15
N VAL A 129 18.77 -34.98 -18.14
CA VAL A 129 18.60 -33.84 -19.06
C VAL A 129 19.25 -32.63 -18.44
N SER A 130 20.08 -31.90 -19.20
CA SER A 130 20.78 -30.70 -18.70
C SER A 130 19.79 -29.58 -18.38
N CYS A 131 20.00 -28.95 -17.22
CA CYS A 131 19.35 -27.71 -16.80
C CYS A 131 20.26 -26.46 -16.97
N VAL A 132 21.28 -26.55 -17.82
CA VAL A 132 22.25 -25.47 -18.05
C VAL A 132 22.23 -25.00 -19.51
N PRO A 133 21.96 -23.73 -19.80
CA PRO A 133 21.45 -22.69 -18.88
C PRO A 133 20.03 -22.99 -18.42
N ALA A 134 19.66 -22.49 -17.22
CA ALA A 134 18.32 -22.72 -16.70
C ALA A 134 17.29 -21.73 -17.31
N ASP A 135 16.09 -22.26 -17.58
CA ASP A 135 14.92 -21.54 -18.08
C ASP A 135 13.62 -22.28 -17.68
N GLU A 136 12.47 -21.82 -18.17
CA GLU A 136 11.18 -22.48 -17.91
C GLU A 136 11.13 -23.94 -18.36
N SER A 137 11.85 -24.31 -19.43
CA SER A 137 11.91 -25.70 -19.91
C SER A 137 12.67 -26.59 -18.93
N SER A 138 13.69 -26.07 -18.27
CA SER A 138 14.42 -26.74 -17.19
C SER A 138 13.55 -26.93 -15.95
N HIS A 139 12.73 -25.92 -15.61
CA HIS A 139 11.75 -26.02 -14.52
C HIS A 139 10.74 -27.14 -14.76
N ALA A 140 10.24 -27.27 -15.99
CA ALA A 140 9.30 -28.31 -16.37
C ALA A 140 9.83 -29.75 -16.09
N LEU A 141 11.15 -29.94 -15.98
CA LEU A 141 11.74 -31.23 -15.66
C LEU A 141 11.60 -31.60 -14.17
N ILE A 142 11.54 -30.61 -13.28
CA ILE A 142 11.46 -30.84 -11.82
C ILE A 142 10.04 -30.83 -11.27
N VAL A 143 9.07 -30.28 -12.02
CA VAL A 143 7.64 -30.40 -11.73
C VAL A 143 7.04 -31.62 -12.44
N GLY A 144 5.79 -32.00 -12.13
CA GLY A 144 5.09 -33.14 -12.78
C GLY A 144 4.04 -33.75 -11.85
N GLU A 145 3.40 -34.82 -12.29
CA GLU A 145 2.33 -35.49 -11.55
C GLU A 145 2.76 -35.92 -10.14
N PRO A 146 1.92 -35.64 -9.10
CA PRO A 146 2.19 -36.07 -7.73
C PRO A 146 2.42 -37.59 -7.63
N GLY A 147 3.37 -38.00 -6.79
CA GLY A 147 3.76 -39.40 -6.60
C GLY A 147 4.79 -39.91 -7.62
N THR A 148 5.08 -39.18 -8.70
CA THR A 148 6.17 -39.50 -9.61
C THR A 148 7.53 -39.11 -9.03
N ARG A 149 8.62 -39.67 -9.57
CA ARG A 149 9.96 -39.35 -9.09
C ARG A 149 10.79 -38.69 -10.18
N VAL A 150 11.75 -37.86 -9.75
CA VAL A 150 12.79 -37.26 -10.59
C VAL A 150 14.14 -37.41 -9.89
N THR A 151 15.17 -37.69 -10.64
CA THR A 151 16.55 -37.66 -10.13
C THR A 151 17.18 -36.34 -10.56
N VAL A 152 17.46 -35.47 -9.60
CA VAL A 152 18.15 -34.20 -9.85
C VAL A 152 19.63 -34.35 -9.54
N THR A 153 20.48 -33.86 -10.44
CA THR A 153 21.92 -33.73 -10.20
C THR A 153 22.18 -32.30 -9.70
N VAL A 154 22.69 -32.20 -8.48
CA VAL A 154 22.98 -30.93 -7.80
C VAL A 154 24.49 -30.70 -7.78
N LEU A 155 24.92 -29.48 -8.07
CA LEU A 155 26.31 -29.02 -7.89
C LEU A 155 26.35 -28.20 -6.56
N ARG A 156 27.13 -28.69 -5.59
CA ARG A 156 27.41 -28.08 -4.29
C ARG A 156 28.91 -28.10 -4.02
N ASP A 157 29.52 -26.97 -3.72
CA ASP A 157 30.95 -26.82 -3.41
C ASP A 157 31.89 -27.49 -4.45
N GLY A 158 31.49 -27.41 -5.73
CA GLY A 158 32.26 -28.00 -6.84
C GLY A 158 32.09 -29.50 -7.03
N ALA A 159 31.30 -30.17 -6.20
CA ALA A 159 30.98 -31.61 -6.33
C ALA A 159 29.55 -31.84 -6.82
N THR A 160 29.32 -32.85 -7.65
CA THR A 160 28.00 -33.25 -8.09
C THR A 160 27.43 -34.34 -7.21
N MET A 161 26.14 -34.27 -6.88
CA MET A 161 25.40 -35.25 -6.10
C MET A 161 24.03 -35.49 -6.73
N ASP A 162 23.58 -36.74 -6.71
CA ASP A 162 22.26 -37.12 -7.23
C ASP A 162 21.27 -37.30 -6.07
N PHE A 163 20.09 -36.66 -6.21
CA PHE A 163 18.96 -36.84 -5.30
C PHE A 163 17.76 -37.36 -6.07
N THR A 164 17.23 -38.53 -5.67
CA THR A 164 15.99 -39.08 -6.24
C THR A 164 14.82 -38.60 -5.38
N LEU A 165 14.06 -37.66 -5.91
CA LEU A 165 13.03 -36.90 -5.21
C LEU A 165 11.63 -37.29 -5.71
N GLU A 166 10.67 -37.34 -4.82
CA GLU A 166 9.27 -37.55 -5.16
C GLU A 166 8.60 -36.17 -5.42
N ARG A 167 7.90 -36.06 -6.56
CA ARG A 167 7.04 -34.91 -6.79
C ARG A 167 5.79 -35.04 -5.93
N ARG A 168 5.53 -34.02 -5.12
CA ARG A 168 4.41 -33.98 -4.17
C ARG A 168 3.62 -32.67 -4.35
N VAL A 169 2.38 -32.70 -3.93
CA VAL A 169 1.67 -31.43 -3.62
C VAL A 169 2.28 -30.91 -2.34
N VAL A 170 2.94 -29.75 -2.42
CA VAL A 170 3.48 -29.03 -1.27
C VAL A 170 2.53 -27.87 -1.01
N VAL A 171 2.01 -27.78 0.22
CA VAL A 171 1.14 -26.71 0.67
C VAL A 171 2.02 -25.64 1.29
N ILE A 172 1.99 -24.45 0.72
CA ILE A 172 2.71 -23.28 1.21
C ILE A 172 1.68 -22.40 1.93
N PRO A 173 1.76 -22.25 3.26
CA PRO A 173 0.88 -21.33 3.98
C PRO A 173 1.20 -19.89 3.55
N ASN A 174 0.16 -19.03 3.53
CA ASN A 174 0.34 -17.61 3.27
C ASN A 174 1.00 -16.85 4.44
N THR A 175 1.11 -17.50 5.60
CA THR A 175 1.69 -16.92 6.82
C THR A 175 2.56 -17.96 7.51
N GLU A 176 3.82 -17.61 7.76
CA GLU A 176 4.76 -18.41 8.54
C GLU A 176 5.36 -17.58 9.68
N THR A 177 5.47 -18.20 10.88
CA THR A 177 6.12 -17.59 12.03
C THR A 177 7.38 -18.33 12.40
N SER A 178 8.44 -17.58 12.67
CA SER A 178 9.76 -18.09 13.10
C SER A 178 10.42 -17.15 14.10
N VAL A 179 11.59 -17.51 14.64
CA VAL A 179 12.44 -16.63 15.42
C VAL A 179 13.75 -16.45 14.66
N VAL A 180 14.12 -15.20 14.39
CA VAL A 180 15.37 -14.84 13.73
C VAL A 180 16.28 -14.06 14.69
N ASP A 181 17.58 -14.08 14.47
CA ASP A 181 18.59 -13.41 15.29
C ASP A 181 18.49 -13.74 16.80
N GLY A 182 17.78 -14.83 17.13
CA GLY A 182 17.60 -15.37 18.48
C GLY A 182 16.64 -14.58 19.39
N HIS A 183 16.12 -13.42 18.97
CA HIS A 183 15.26 -12.54 19.80
C HIS A 183 14.16 -11.83 19.01
N ILE A 184 14.12 -11.92 17.68
CA ILE A 184 13.11 -11.28 16.84
C ILE A 184 12.08 -12.33 16.41
N GLY A 185 10.81 -12.13 16.75
CA GLY A 185 9.70 -12.88 16.17
C GLY A 185 9.48 -12.41 14.75
N TYR A 186 9.56 -13.32 13.77
CA TYR A 186 9.43 -13.02 12.35
C TYR A 186 8.17 -13.66 11.79
N ILE A 187 7.29 -12.85 11.22
CA ILE A 187 6.09 -13.28 10.51
C ILE A 187 6.24 -12.89 9.04
N GLU A 188 6.35 -13.88 8.16
CA GLU A 188 6.22 -13.70 6.72
C GLU A 188 4.76 -13.89 6.32
N CYS A 189 4.15 -12.88 5.67
CA CYS A 189 2.76 -12.94 5.23
C CYS A 189 2.68 -12.52 3.76
N SER A 190 2.40 -13.48 2.88
CA SER A 190 2.36 -13.26 1.42
C SER A 190 0.98 -12.84 0.90
N SER A 191 -0.10 -13.11 1.65
CA SER A 191 -1.46 -12.65 1.36
C SER A 191 -2.33 -12.71 2.62
N PHE A 192 -3.44 -11.95 2.63
CA PHE A 192 -4.44 -12.02 3.70
C PHE A 192 -5.58 -12.96 3.30
N GLY A 193 -5.41 -14.27 3.54
CA GLY A 193 -6.45 -15.28 3.41
C GLY A 193 -7.42 -15.27 4.60
N GLN A 194 -8.43 -16.15 4.59
CA GLN A 194 -9.50 -16.13 5.59
C GLN A 194 -9.02 -16.39 7.02
N THR A 195 -8.00 -17.25 7.21
CA THR A 195 -7.48 -17.64 8.52
C THR A 195 -6.21 -16.89 8.92
N THR A 196 -5.73 -15.94 8.12
CA THR A 196 -4.48 -15.20 8.38
C THR A 196 -4.45 -14.57 9.78
N GLY A 197 -5.58 -14.00 10.25
CA GLY A 197 -5.67 -13.44 11.60
C GLY A 197 -5.43 -14.48 12.70
N GLU A 198 -5.97 -15.70 12.53
CA GLU A 198 -5.75 -16.82 13.46
C GLU A 198 -4.28 -17.27 13.43
N LEU A 199 -3.67 -17.36 12.25
CA LEU A 199 -2.26 -17.72 12.09
C LEU A 199 -1.31 -16.70 12.74
N PHE A 200 -1.62 -15.40 12.66
CA PHE A 200 -0.90 -14.35 13.39
C PHE A 200 -1.00 -14.57 14.91
N LEU A 201 -2.22 -14.76 15.42
CA LEU A 201 -2.46 -14.97 16.84
C LEU A 201 -1.71 -16.22 17.35
N GLU A 202 -1.84 -17.36 16.68
CA GLU A 202 -1.17 -18.60 17.02
C GLU A 202 0.36 -18.47 16.98
N GLY A 203 0.89 -17.85 15.91
CA GLY A 203 2.32 -17.62 15.75
C GLY A 203 2.90 -16.76 16.86
N ILE A 204 2.21 -15.65 17.20
CA ILE A 204 2.61 -14.76 18.29
C ILE A 204 2.60 -15.52 19.62
N GLN A 205 1.50 -16.22 19.94
CA GLN A 205 1.38 -16.97 21.20
C GLN A 205 2.47 -18.07 21.34
N ALA A 206 2.88 -18.66 20.23
CA ALA A 206 3.86 -19.75 20.24
C ALA A 206 5.28 -19.28 20.65
N VAL A 207 5.70 -18.06 20.27
CA VAL A 207 7.11 -17.62 20.45
C VAL A 207 7.27 -16.32 21.25
N ASN A 208 6.21 -15.60 21.58
CA ASN A 208 6.26 -14.27 22.23
C ASN A 208 7.12 -14.20 23.50
N ALA A 209 7.14 -15.26 24.29
CA ALA A 209 7.93 -15.30 25.52
C ALA A 209 9.46 -15.30 25.29
N GLY A 210 9.92 -15.54 24.07
CA GLY A 210 11.33 -15.64 23.70
C GLY A 210 11.79 -14.52 22.76
N VAL A 211 10.97 -13.50 22.51
CA VAL A 211 11.30 -12.41 21.59
C VAL A 211 11.12 -11.05 22.24
N ASP A 212 11.87 -10.05 21.77
CA ASP A 212 11.85 -8.68 22.26
C ASP A 212 11.23 -7.70 21.25
N CYS A 213 11.14 -8.11 19.99
CA CYS A 213 10.62 -7.32 18.87
C CYS A 213 9.93 -8.26 17.88
N TRP A 214 8.97 -7.74 17.16
CA TRP A 214 8.33 -8.42 16.03
C TRP A 214 8.74 -7.77 14.70
N LEU A 215 9.02 -8.61 13.71
CA LEU A 215 9.24 -8.20 12.33
C LEU A 215 8.18 -8.88 11.46
N VAL A 216 7.30 -8.09 10.85
CA VAL A 216 6.24 -8.57 9.95
C VAL A 216 6.60 -8.19 8.52
N ASP A 217 6.81 -9.18 7.66
CA ASP A 217 7.16 -8.96 6.26
C ASP A 217 5.93 -9.03 5.37
N LEU A 218 5.55 -7.89 4.80
CA LEU A 218 4.46 -7.70 3.85
C LEU A 218 4.96 -7.30 2.46
N ARG A 219 6.25 -7.40 2.18
CA ARG A 219 6.79 -7.09 0.85
C ARG A 219 6.20 -8.02 -0.20
N GLY A 220 5.66 -7.45 -1.29
CA GLY A 220 4.98 -8.21 -2.34
C GLY A 220 3.56 -8.69 -2.00
N ASN A 221 3.07 -8.45 -0.79
CA ASN A 221 1.72 -8.82 -0.40
C ASN A 221 0.70 -7.83 -0.98
N VAL A 222 -0.09 -8.27 -1.96
CA VAL A 222 -1.09 -7.46 -2.67
C VAL A 222 -2.43 -7.31 -1.93
N GLY A 223 -2.52 -7.87 -0.71
CA GLY A 223 -3.71 -7.79 0.13
C GLY A 223 -4.47 -9.11 0.23
N GLY A 224 -5.80 -9.02 0.28
CA GLY A 224 -6.71 -10.15 0.47
C GLY A 224 -7.96 -9.71 1.23
N TYR A 225 -8.40 -10.52 2.19
CA TYR A 225 -9.58 -10.22 3.00
C TYR A 225 -9.32 -9.12 4.02
N THR A 226 -10.16 -8.09 4.02
CA THR A 226 -10.06 -6.94 4.94
C THR A 226 -10.22 -7.36 6.41
N ASN A 227 -11.17 -8.26 6.71
CA ASN A 227 -11.36 -8.77 8.07
C ASN A 227 -10.13 -9.53 8.59
N ALA A 228 -9.47 -10.31 7.75
CA ALA A 228 -8.25 -11.02 8.12
C ALA A 228 -7.10 -10.07 8.50
N ALA A 229 -6.95 -8.95 7.76
CA ALA A 229 -5.98 -7.91 8.12
C ALA A 229 -6.33 -7.23 9.45
N VAL A 230 -7.62 -6.98 9.72
CA VAL A 230 -8.09 -6.41 10.99
C VAL A 230 -7.84 -7.38 12.15
N ASP A 231 -8.11 -8.67 11.97
CA ASP A 231 -7.87 -9.69 13.01
C ASP A 231 -6.36 -9.87 13.28
N ALA A 232 -5.52 -9.86 12.23
CA ALA A 232 -4.06 -9.88 12.38
C ALA A 232 -3.54 -8.64 13.12
N MET A 233 -4.08 -7.44 12.80
CA MET A 233 -3.78 -6.19 13.52
C MET A 233 -4.21 -6.29 14.99
N GLY A 234 -5.39 -6.85 15.24
CA GLY A 234 -5.92 -7.06 16.59
C GLY A 234 -5.01 -7.91 17.48
N ALA A 235 -4.25 -8.85 16.92
CA ALA A 235 -3.28 -9.63 17.68
C ALA A 235 -2.15 -8.77 18.29
N PHE A 236 -1.81 -7.62 17.68
CA PHE A 236 -0.83 -6.67 18.21
C PHE A 236 -1.45 -5.52 19.01
N VAL A 237 -2.61 -5.01 18.57
CA VAL A 237 -3.21 -3.78 19.11
C VAL A 237 -4.18 -4.09 20.25
N GLY A 238 -4.87 -5.23 20.17
CA GLY A 238 -5.97 -5.57 21.08
C GLY A 238 -7.30 -4.95 20.68
N SER A 239 -8.24 -4.88 21.64
CA SER A 239 -9.61 -4.44 21.41
C SER A 239 -9.69 -2.96 21.02
N GLY A 240 -10.52 -2.68 20.03
CA GLY A 240 -10.76 -1.32 19.57
C GLY A 240 -11.23 -1.27 18.13
N LEU A 241 -11.41 -0.05 17.65
CA LEU A 241 -11.73 0.22 16.24
C LEU A 241 -10.43 0.27 15.44
N HIS A 242 -10.40 -0.45 14.32
CA HIS A 242 -9.20 -0.59 13.52
C HIS A 242 -9.32 0.03 12.12
N LEU A 243 -10.53 0.03 11.54
CA LEU A 243 -10.73 0.46 10.16
C LEU A 243 -12.15 0.99 9.95
N TYR A 244 -12.29 2.00 9.07
CA TYR A 244 -13.57 2.44 8.52
C TYR A 244 -13.65 2.13 7.03
N LEU A 245 -14.86 1.79 6.57
CA LEU A 245 -15.24 1.79 5.17
C LEU A 245 -16.31 2.86 4.94
N ARG A 246 -16.22 3.60 3.84
CA ARG A 246 -17.22 4.59 3.42
C ARG A 246 -17.73 4.26 2.03
N ASP A 247 -19.05 4.14 1.87
CA ASP A 247 -19.69 3.93 0.58
C ASP A 247 -19.93 5.24 -0.20
N SER A 248 -20.52 5.13 -1.39
CA SER A 248 -20.87 6.27 -2.25
C SER A 248 -21.93 7.21 -1.64
N ALA A 249 -22.79 6.71 -0.75
CA ALA A 249 -23.78 7.51 -0.03
C ALA A 249 -23.20 8.23 1.20
N GLY A 250 -21.91 8.01 1.50
CA GLY A 250 -21.23 8.57 2.66
C GLY A 250 -21.48 7.80 3.96
N GLN A 251 -22.13 6.63 3.91
CA GLN A 251 -22.35 5.79 5.08
C GLN A 251 -21.03 5.14 5.51
N LEU A 252 -20.77 5.17 6.83
CA LEU A 252 -19.60 4.53 7.42
C LEU A 252 -19.94 3.15 7.96
N PHE A 253 -19.08 2.21 7.63
CA PHE A 253 -19.00 0.89 8.23
C PHE A 253 -17.66 0.80 8.95
N TYR A 254 -17.58 0.02 10.04
CA TYR A 254 -16.35 -0.09 10.80
C TYR A 254 -16.03 -1.54 11.15
N TYR A 255 -14.74 -1.81 11.25
CA TYR A 255 -14.20 -3.07 11.74
C TYR A 255 -13.54 -2.84 13.10
N ALA A 256 -13.90 -3.66 14.06
CA ALA A 256 -13.37 -3.62 15.42
C ALA A 256 -12.97 -5.02 15.87
N TYR A 257 -11.94 -5.07 16.72
CA TYR A 257 -11.47 -6.28 17.37
C TYR A 257 -11.87 -6.29 18.84
N ASN A 258 -12.17 -7.46 19.41
CA ASN A 258 -12.80 -7.58 20.74
C ASN A 258 -11.97 -8.34 21.77
N GLN A 259 -10.74 -8.76 21.41
CA GLN A 259 -9.86 -9.53 22.30
C GLN A 259 -8.69 -8.67 22.76
N GLU A 260 -7.96 -9.12 23.77
CA GLU A 260 -6.73 -8.49 24.21
C GLU A 260 -5.60 -8.74 23.20
N ALA A 261 -4.61 -7.88 23.17
CA ALA A 261 -3.42 -8.09 22.35
C ALA A 261 -2.66 -9.34 22.82
N ALA A 262 -2.12 -10.09 21.89
CA ALA A 262 -1.31 -11.27 22.18
C ALA A 262 0.13 -10.92 22.57
N THR A 263 0.56 -9.69 22.33
CA THR A 263 1.89 -9.18 22.64
C THR A 263 1.86 -7.72 23.04
N GLU A 264 2.76 -7.32 23.93
CA GLU A 264 3.03 -5.93 24.31
C GLU A 264 4.11 -5.28 23.41
N HIS A 265 4.84 -6.09 22.63
CA HIS A 265 5.93 -5.62 21.77
C HIS A 265 5.40 -4.91 20.53
N THR A 266 6.07 -3.82 20.16
CA THR A 266 5.82 -3.12 18.88
C THR A 266 6.35 -3.97 17.73
N ALA A 267 5.67 -3.94 16.59
CA ALA A 267 6.11 -4.60 15.36
C ALA A 267 6.84 -3.64 14.43
N VAL A 268 7.98 -4.07 13.89
CA VAL A 268 8.58 -3.48 12.68
C VAL A 268 7.92 -4.14 11.48
N ILE A 269 7.43 -3.36 10.52
CA ILE A 269 6.66 -3.86 9.40
C ILE A 269 7.38 -3.52 8.10
N LEU A 270 7.84 -4.55 7.40
CA LEU A 270 8.47 -4.43 6.09
C LEU A 270 7.42 -4.29 5.00
N VAL A 271 7.56 -3.24 4.19
CA VAL A 271 6.68 -2.97 3.06
C VAL A 271 7.47 -2.58 1.82
N ASN A 272 6.86 -2.72 0.64
CA ASN A 272 7.41 -2.19 -0.61
C ASN A 272 6.30 -1.69 -1.54
N SER A 273 6.67 -1.23 -2.74
CA SER A 273 5.72 -0.68 -3.71
C SER A 273 4.68 -1.69 -4.23
N ALA A 274 4.88 -2.99 -4.01
CA ALA A 274 3.90 -4.03 -4.33
C ALA A 274 2.96 -4.35 -3.15
N THR A 275 3.25 -3.87 -1.94
CA THR A 275 2.35 -4.00 -0.78
C THR A 275 1.08 -3.19 -1.03
N ALA A 276 -0.12 -3.84 -1.03
CA ALA A 276 -1.36 -3.19 -1.45
C ALA A 276 -2.60 -3.61 -0.64
N SER A 277 -3.65 -2.78 -0.67
CA SER A 277 -5.01 -3.11 -0.19
C SER A 277 -5.06 -3.50 1.30
N ALA A 278 -5.48 -4.73 1.64
CA ALA A 278 -5.58 -5.22 3.03
C ALA A 278 -4.22 -5.13 3.77
N SER A 279 -3.09 -5.31 3.07
CA SER A 279 -1.75 -5.13 3.62
C SER A 279 -1.48 -3.67 4.01
N GLU A 280 -2.01 -2.72 3.22
CA GLU A 280 -1.92 -1.30 3.55
C GLU A 280 -2.86 -0.91 4.68
N ALA A 281 -4.03 -1.55 4.77
CA ALA A 281 -4.94 -1.40 5.91
C ALA A 281 -4.28 -1.88 7.20
N PHE A 282 -3.57 -3.03 7.17
CA PHE A 282 -2.79 -3.54 8.28
C PHE A 282 -1.65 -2.57 8.65
N ALA A 283 -0.76 -2.24 7.70
CA ALA A 283 0.41 -1.40 7.97
C ALA A 283 0.02 0.01 8.43
N GLY A 284 -0.94 0.66 7.74
CA GLY A 284 -1.44 1.99 8.10
C GLY A 284 -2.16 1.99 9.45
N GLY A 285 -2.98 0.97 9.73
CA GLY A 285 -3.65 0.82 11.01
C GLY A 285 -2.68 0.60 12.17
N MET A 286 -1.67 -0.25 12.00
CA MET A 286 -0.62 -0.49 12.99
C MET A 286 0.18 0.79 13.30
N ARG A 287 0.49 1.61 12.27
CA ARG A 287 1.11 2.92 12.44
C ARG A 287 0.22 3.86 13.27
N ASP A 288 -1.03 4.05 12.84
CA ASP A 288 -1.96 5.02 13.43
C ASP A 288 -2.35 4.66 14.87
N LEU A 289 -2.31 3.37 15.21
CA LEU A 289 -2.56 2.86 16.56
C LEU A 289 -1.28 2.76 17.41
N GLY A 290 -0.14 3.28 16.92
CA GLY A 290 1.12 3.37 17.65
C GLY A 290 1.77 2.01 17.96
N ARG A 291 1.51 0.98 17.12
CA ARG A 291 2.01 -0.40 17.30
C ARG A 291 2.87 -0.89 16.14
N GLY A 292 3.07 -0.06 15.11
CA GLY A 292 3.82 -0.43 13.90
C GLY A 292 4.86 0.61 13.49
N ILE A 293 6.11 0.18 13.35
CA ILE A 293 7.22 0.93 12.76
C ILE A 293 7.37 0.45 11.33
N ILE A 294 6.97 1.29 10.38
CA ILE A 294 6.97 0.90 8.96
C ILE A 294 8.35 1.18 8.36
N VAL A 295 8.93 0.18 7.67
CA VAL A 295 10.26 0.25 7.04
C VAL A 295 10.19 -0.24 5.60
N GLY A 296 10.79 0.48 4.66
CA GLY A 296 10.87 0.07 3.27
C GLY A 296 10.55 1.20 2.29
N SER A 297 10.03 0.88 1.11
CA SER A 297 9.54 1.84 0.14
C SER A 297 8.03 2.11 0.32
N ARG A 298 7.57 3.26 -0.18
CA ARG A 298 6.15 3.65 -0.13
C ARG A 298 5.28 2.60 -0.81
N THR A 299 4.15 2.23 -0.20
CA THR A 299 3.27 1.18 -0.71
C THR A 299 2.45 1.62 -1.93
N TYR A 300 1.71 0.70 -2.53
CA TYR A 300 1.00 0.89 -3.80
C TYR A 300 -0.04 2.02 -3.78
N GLY A 301 -0.83 2.14 -2.71
CA GLY A 301 -1.88 3.16 -2.61
C GLY A 301 -3.27 2.67 -3.04
N LYS A 302 -3.61 1.41 -2.83
CA LYS A 302 -4.96 0.90 -3.05
C LYS A 302 -5.81 1.05 -1.79
N GLY A 303 -6.44 2.22 -1.64
CA GLY A 303 -7.31 2.56 -0.50
C GLY A 303 -8.80 2.33 -0.76
N ILE A 304 -9.15 1.41 -1.67
CA ILE A 304 -10.52 1.04 -2.03
C ILE A 304 -10.76 -0.45 -1.78
N ALA A 305 -11.99 -0.78 -1.40
CA ALA A 305 -12.42 -2.15 -1.16
C ALA A 305 -13.57 -2.55 -2.09
N GLN A 306 -13.57 -3.82 -2.49
CA GLN A 306 -14.54 -4.39 -3.39
C GLN A 306 -15.54 -5.26 -2.64
N ILE A 307 -16.76 -5.33 -3.18
CA ILE A 307 -17.74 -6.38 -2.90
C ILE A 307 -17.65 -7.41 -4.04
N VAL A 308 -17.78 -8.67 -3.68
CA VAL A 308 -18.03 -9.75 -4.65
C VAL A 308 -19.49 -10.16 -4.50
N TYR A 309 -20.25 -9.99 -5.58
CA TYR A 309 -21.59 -10.53 -5.69
C TYR A 309 -21.53 -11.90 -6.38
N ASP A 310 -22.13 -12.89 -5.75
CA ASP A 310 -22.15 -14.28 -6.17
C ASP A 310 -23.48 -14.96 -5.78
N GLU A 311 -23.60 -16.23 -6.04
CA GLU A 311 -24.78 -17.04 -5.66
C GLU A 311 -25.08 -17.01 -4.15
N SER A 312 -24.08 -16.85 -3.29
CA SER A 312 -24.26 -16.86 -1.83
C SER A 312 -24.97 -15.61 -1.29
N ASN A 313 -24.83 -14.48 -1.97
CA ASN A 313 -25.38 -13.19 -1.53
C ASN A 313 -26.34 -12.53 -2.53
N ARG A 314 -26.35 -12.98 -3.79
CA ARG A 314 -27.24 -12.53 -4.87
C ARG A 314 -27.67 -13.72 -5.77
N PRO A 315 -28.35 -14.76 -5.20
CA PRO A 315 -28.74 -15.95 -5.97
C PRO A 315 -29.72 -15.66 -7.09
N GLU A 316 -30.35 -14.47 -7.13
CA GLU A 316 -31.23 -14.02 -8.20
C GLU A 316 -30.48 -13.62 -9.49
N TYR A 317 -29.17 -13.33 -9.40
CA TYR A 317 -28.35 -12.87 -10.52
C TYR A 317 -27.24 -13.85 -10.90
N PHE A 318 -26.76 -14.71 -9.99
CA PHE A 318 -25.56 -15.53 -10.15
C PHE A 318 -25.84 -17.02 -9.94
N ASP A 319 -25.19 -17.86 -10.76
CA ASP A 319 -25.23 -19.33 -10.69
C ASP A 319 -23.82 -19.88 -11.01
N GLY A 320 -22.91 -19.78 -10.04
CA GLY A 320 -21.50 -20.17 -10.15
C GLY A 320 -20.55 -19.08 -10.66
N ASP A 321 -21.05 -18.07 -11.34
CA ASP A 321 -20.34 -16.85 -11.77
C ASP A 321 -20.37 -15.76 -10.69
N ALA A 322 -19.70 -14.64 -10.92
CA ALA A 322 -19.64 -13.55 -9.96
C ALA A 322 -19.38 -12.18 -10.61
N MET A 323 -19.71 -11.12 -9.88
CA MET A 323 -19.32 -9.75 -10.22
C MET A 323 -18.57 -9.13 -9.03
N LYS A 324 -17.37 -8.63 -9.29
CA LYS A 324 -16.58 -7.86 -8.34
C LYS A 324 -16.73 -6.38 -8.66
N LEU A 325 -17.03 -5.56 -7.66
CA LEU A 325 -17.18 -4.12 -7.85
C LEU A 325 -16.59 -3.32 -6.70
N THR A 326 -15.99 -2.17 -7.01
CA THR A 326 -15.46 -1.21 -6.05
C THR A 326 -16.62 -0.50 -5.35
N ALA A 327 -16.82 -0.79 -4.07
CA ALA A 327 -17.94 -0.29 -3.28
C ALA A 327 -17.54 0.71 -2.20
N TYR A 328 -16.33 0.62 -1.68
CA TYR A 328 -15.91 1.40 -0.53
C TYR A 328 -14.54 2.06 -0.73
N ARG A 329 -14.35 3.20 -0.06
CA ARG A 329 -13.04 3.71 0.30
C ARG A 329 -12.77 3.36 1.75
N PHE A 330 -11.55 2.93 2.08
CA PHE A 330 -11.20 2.66 3.46
C PHE A 330 -10.34 3.77 4.07
N TYR A 331 -10.47 3.89 5.38
CA TYR A 331 -9.78 4.84 6.22
C TYR A 331 -9.26 4.12 7.46
N SER A 332 -8.07 4.46 7.88
CA SER A 332 -7.50 3.96 9.13
C SER A 332 -8.31 4.39 10.36
N ALA A 333 -7.98 3.88 11.52
CA ALA A 333 -8.59 4.30 12.80
C ALA A 333 -8.48 5.80 13.05
N GLY A 334 -7.41 6.45 12.56
CA GLY A 334 -7.21 7.90 12.60
C GLY A 334 -8.05 8.69 11.61
N GLY A 335 -8.81 8.03 10.72
CA GLY A 335 -9.65 8.68 9.71
C GLY A 335 -8.93 9.12 8.44
N ALA A 336 -7.66 8.75 8.26
CA ALA A 336 -6.91 9.00 7.03
C ALA A 336 -7.09 7.85 6.02
N THR A 337 -7.12 8.20 4.72
CA THR A 337 -7.06 7.20 3.66
C THR A 337 -5.66 7.07 3.10
N ASN A 338 -5.27 5.86 2.71
CA ASN A 338 -4.08 5.61 1.90
C ASN A 338 -4.41 5.48 0.40
N ASP A 339 -5.66 5.75 0.00
CA ASP A 339 -6.08 5.71 -1.40
C ASP A 339 -5.25 6.68 -2.23
N LEU A 340 -4.57 6.16 -3.24
CA LEU A 340 -3.54 6.79 -4.06
C LEU A 340 -2.25 7.18 -3.30
N VAL A 341 -2.32 7.45 -2.00
CA VAL A 341 -1.16 7.90 -1.20
C VAL A 341 -0.20 6.75 -0.91
N GLY A 342 -0.72 5.58 -0.62
CA GLY A 342 0.04 4.51 -0.01
C GLY A 342 0.37 4.76 1.47
N VAL A 343 0.95 3.78 2.10
CA VAL A 343 1.53 3.94 3.43
C VAL A 343 2.94 4.49 3.29
N ILE A 344 3.20 5.64 3.88
CA ILE A 344 4.54 6.25 3.93
C ILE A 344 5.28 5.60 5.09
N PRO A 345 6.44 4.92 4.84
CA PRO A 345 7.23 4.32 5.91
C PRO A 345 7.83 5.36 6.85
N LEU A 346 7.96 5.02 8.14
CA LEU A 346 8.72 5.81 9.12
C LEU A 346 10.18 5.92 8.70
N LEU A 347 10.73 4.80 8.22
CA LEU A 347 12.07 4.73 7.65
C LEU A 347 11.94 4.40 6.16
N LEU A 348 11.97 5.43 5.32
CA LEU A 348 11.90 5.30 3.86
C LEU A 348 13.27 4.87 3.32
N VAL A 349 13.43 3.60 3.04
CA VAL A 349 14.67 2.99 2.52
C VAL A 349 14.41 2.18 1.25
N SER A 350 15.47 1.91 0.48
CA SER A 350 15.35 1.07 -0.71
C SER A 350 15.00 -0.38 -0.34
N ASP A 351 14.33 -1.10 -1.24
CA ASP A 351 13.93 -2.49 -1.03
C ASP A 351 15.11 -3.40 -0.69
N GLU A 352 16.30 -3.11 -1.26
CA GLU A 352 17.53 -3.87 -0.99
C GLU A 352 18.04 -3.71 0.43
N LYS A 353 17.77 -2.57 1.09
CA LYS A 353 18.23 -2.25 2.45
C LYS A 353 17.15 -2.42 3.51
N ALA A 354 15.90 -2.55 3.10
CA ALA A 354 14.75 -2.54 4.01
C ALA A 354 14.86 -3.59 5.12
N GLU A 355 15.18 -4.84 4.78
CA GLU A 355 15.28 -5.92 5.78
C GLU A 355 16.46 -5.71 6.74
N ALA A 356 17.63 -5.29 6.22
CA ALA A 356 18.79 -5.05 7.07
C ALA A 356 18.53 -3.90 8.04
N VAL A 357 17.89 -2.80 7.58
CA VAL A 357 17.50 -1.69 8.47
C VAL A 357 16.43 -2.11 9.46
N ALA A 358 15.41 -2.87 9.04
CA ALA A 358 14.36 -3.37 9.92
C ALA A 358 14.90 -4.26 11.05
N ARG A 359 15.82 -5.18 10.72
CA ARG A 359 16.52 -6.00 11.72
C ARG A 359 17.39 -5.15 12.65
N ALA A 360 18.11 -4.15 12.12
CA ALA A 360 18.95 -3.27 12.90
C ALA A 360 18.17 -2.48 13.96
N VAL A 361 16.96 -1.99 13.64
CA VAL A 361 16.11 -1.24 14.59
C VAL A 361 15.36 -2.13 15.58
N CYS A 362 15.45 -3.45 15.44
CA CYS A 362 15.07 -4.46 16.42
C CYS A 362 16.22 -4.84 17.35
N GLY A 363 17.17 -3.97 17.62
CA GLY A 363 18.33 -4.24 18.48
C GLY A 363 17.91 -4.73 19.87
N ASN A 364 18.70 -5.66 20.40
CA ASN A 364 18.43 -6.25 21.72
C ASN A 364 18.90 -5.31 22.85
N PRO A 365 17.99 -4.73 23.64
CA PRO A 365 18.36 -3.85 24.75
C PRO A 365 19.14 -4.55 25.89
N GLN A 366 19.27 -5.88 25.87
CA GLN A 366 20.09 -6.66 26.77
C GLN A 366 21.56 -6.79 26.32
N ALA A 367 21.89 -6.27 25.11
CA ALA A 367 23.25 -6.25 24.61
C ALA A 367 24.15 -5.30 25.42
N ALA A 368 25.47 -5.31 25.14
CA ALA A 368 26.43 -4.44 25.85
C ALA A 368 26.14 -2.96 25.58
N ASP A 369 25.87 -2.19 26.62
CA ASP A 369 25.41 -0.80 26.58
C ASP A 369 26.23 0.15 25.68
N SER A 370 27.55 -0.06 25.60
CA SER A 370 28.47 0.77 24.81
C SER A 370 28.33 0.58 23.30
N GLU A 371 27.68 -0.48 22.86
CA GLU A 371 27.51 -0.84 21.47
C GLU A 371 26.08 -0.53 20.96
N LEU A 372 25.24 0.07 21.81
CA LEU A 372 23.88 0.42 21.44
C LEU A 372 23.75 1.91 21.10
N MET A 373 22.96 2.18 20.07
CA MET A 373 22.46 3.51 19.71
C MET A 373 20.94 3.53 19.83
N VAL A 374 20.40 4.62 20.33
CA VAL A 374 18.94 4.87 20.35
C VAL A 374 18.61 5.96 19.35
N VAL A 375 17.55 5.76 18.59
CA VAL A 375 16.94 6.76 17.70
C VAL A 375 15.52 7.01 18.18
N GLU A 376 15.23 8.23 18.58
CA GLU A 376 13.87 8.69 18.86
C GLU A 376 13.28 9.29 17.59
N LEU A 377 12.17 8.72 17.12
CA LEU A 377 11.49 9.16 15.91
C LEU A 377 10.02 8.75 15.94
N GLY A 378 9.10 9.67 15.63
CA GLY A 378 7.67 9.38 15.51
C GLY A 378 7.06 8.80 16.79
N GLY A 379 7.58 9.15 17.96
CA GLY A 379 7.14 8.61 19.26
C GLY A 379 7.71 7.24 19.60
N TYR A 380 8.57 6.67 18.75
CA TYR A 380 9.23 5.39 19.00
C TYR A 380 10.68 5.58 19.46
N LEU A 381 11.17 4.64 20.27
CA LEU A 381 12.57 4.50 20.64
C LEU A 381 13.13 3.24 19.93
N LEU A 382 13.87 3.46 18.86
CA LEU A 382 14.50 2.39 18.09
C LEU A 382 15.87 2.10 18.68
N VAL A 383 16.14 0.83 19.00
CA VAL A 383 17.44 0.40 19.53
C VAL A 383 18.24 -0.26 18.44
N VAL A 384 19.45 0.21 18.18
CA VAL A 384 20.35 -0.29 17.13
C VAL A 384 21.63 -0.84 17.79
N ASP A 385 21.92 -2.13 17.55
CA ASP A 385 23.19 -2.74 17.97
C ASP A 385 24.28 -2.45 16.94
N LEU A 386 25.18 -1.55 17.29
CA LEU A 386 26.25 -1.09 16.41
C LEU A 386 27.33 -2.15 16.15
N SER A 387 27.42 -3.16 17.02
CA SER A 387 28.37 -4.26 16.84
C SER A 387 27.92 -5.28 15.81
N LEU A 388 26.61 -5.34 15.55
CA LEU A 388 25.96 -6.27 14.61
C LEU A 388 25.51 -5.59 13.31
N THR A 389 25.50 -4.24 13.27
CA THR A 389 24.98 -3.48 12.13
C THR A 389 26.11 -3.01 11.21
N GLU A 390 26.04 -3.39 9.94
CA GLU A 390 27.03 -3.00 8.94
C GLU A 390 26.97 -1.49 8.61
N ALA A 391 28.10 -0.91 8.21
CA ALA A 391 28.22 0.53 7.94
C ALA A 391 27.28 1.02 6.83
N ASP A 392 27.00 0.20 5.82
CA ASP A 392 26.08 0.55 4.73
C ASP A 392 24.60 0.48 5.15
N THR A 393 24.25 -0.36 6.12
CA THR A 393 22.95 -0.40 6.78
C THR A 393 22.74 0.85 7.65
N LEU A 394 23.77 1.25 8.41
CA LEU A 394 23.75 2.51 9.16
C LEU A 394 23.63 3.72 8.25
N ALA A 395 24.32 3.73 7.11
CA ALA A 395 24.19 4.79 6.10
C ALA A 395 22.73 4.90 5.60
N ALA A 396 22.11 3.77 5.24
CA ALA A 396 20.73 3.74 4.80
C ALA A 396 19.75 4.19 5.89
N LEU A 397 20.01 3.84 7.16
CA LEU A 397 19.24 4.33 8.30
C LEU A 397 19.35 5.85 8.42
N PHE A 398 20.57 6.42 8.41
CA PHE A 398 20.77 7.86 8.53
C PHE A 398 20.18 8.66 7.36
N GLU A 399 20.21 8.13 6.13
CA GLU A 399 19.54 8.74 4.98
C GLU A 399 18.02 8.82 5.14
N ALA A 400 17.42 7.89 5.89
CA ALA A 400 15.97 7.82 6.10
C ALA A 400 15.49 8.73 7.24
N LEU A 401 16.39 9.32 8.03
CA LEU A 401 16.01 10.13 9.18
C LEU A 401 15.63 11.56 8.78
N PRO A 402 14.42 12.05 9.17
CA PRO A 402 14.03 13.44 9.03
C PRO A 402 14.72 14.33 10.11
N PRO A 403 14.62 15.68 10.00
CA PRO A 403 15.19 16.60 10.99
C PRO A 403 14.73 16.40 12.43
N SER A 404 13.54 15.85 12.63
CA SER A 404 12.97 15.58 13.95
C SER A 404 13.61 14.42 14.70
N ALA A 405 14.42 13.58 14.02
CA ALA A 405 15.06 12.42 14.64
C ALA A 405 16.16 12.84 15.64
N LEU A 406 16.12 12.25 16.83
CA LEU A 406 17.11 12.46 17.88
C LEU A 406 17.90 11.17 18.13
N LEU A 407 19.20 11.26 18.20
CA LEU A 407 20.08 10.11 18.36
C LEU A 407 20.98 10.26 19.58
N TRP A 408 21.23 9.16 20.28
CA TRP A 408 22.24 9.12 21.37
C TRP A 408 22.78 7.70 21.55
N ARG A 409 23.96 7.61 22.18
CA ARG A 409 24.47 6.32 22.68
C ARG A 409 23.63 5.86 23.87
N TYR A 410 23.30 4.59 23.93
CA TYR A 410 22.57 4.02 25.06
C TYR A 410 23.34 4.34 26.36
N ASN A 411 22.65 4.78 27.40
CA ASN A 411 23.22 5.35 28.62
C ASN A 411 24.12 6.61 28.45
N GLY A 412 24.13 7.21 27.23
CA GLY A 412 24.75 8.51 26.98
C GLY A 412 23.82 9.67 27.32
N GLU A 413 24.40 10.85 27.64
CA GLU A 413 23.64 12.07 27.95
C GLU A 413 23.59 13.04 26.76
N THR A 414 24.38 12.81 25.70
CA THR A 414 24.50 13.73 24.58
C THR A 414 23.57 13.31 23.45
N VAL A 415 22.64 14.20 23.12
CA VAL A 415 21.79 14.05 21.94
C VAL A 415 22.54 14.60 20.73
N LEU A 416 22.54 13.83 19.63
CA LEU A 416 23.24 14.11 18.39
C LEU A 416 22.25 14.13 17.21
N THR A 417 22.58 14.87 16.18
CA THR A 417 21.94 14.74 14.87
C THR A 417 22.44 13.49 14.14
N ALA A 418 21.74 13.08 13.07
CA ALA A 418 22.20 11.97 12.23
C ALA A 418 23.61 12.22 11.65
N GLU A 419 23.92 13.47 11.25
CA GLU A 419 25.24 13.85 10.74
C GLU A 419 26.35 13.74 11.81
N GLU A 420 26.08 14.20 13.02
CA GLU A 420 27.03 14.12 14.14
C GLU A 420 27.29 12.67 14.54
N MET A 421 26.24 11.86 14.64
CA MET A 421 26.37 10.43 14.95
C MET A 421 27.11 9.68 13.84
N ALA A 422 26.80 9.93 12.58
CA ALA A 422 27.50 9.32 11.45
C ALA A 422 28.99 9.68 11.44
N ARG A 423 29.32 10.95 11.73
CA ARG A 423 30.73 11.42 11.87
C ARG A 423 31.44 10.71 13.03
N GLU A 424 30.78 10.55 14.18
CA GLU A 424 31.33 9.82 15.33
C GLU A 424 31.61 8.35 15.01
N LEU A 425 30.70 7.71 14.24
CA LEU A 425 30.82 6.31 13.84
C LEU A 425 31.72 6.10 12.62
N GLY A 426 32.14 7.16 11.93
CA GLY A 426 32.89 7.07 10.68
C GLY A 426 32.06 6.53 9.50
N VAL A 427 30.74 6.67 9.57
CA VAL A 427 29.80 6.28 8.50
C VAL A 427 29.60 7.44 7.55
N SER A 428 29.76 7.18 6.24
CA SER A 428 29.44 8.16 5.19
C SER A 428 28.04 7.86 4.61
N TYR A 429 27.17 8.86 4.59
CA TYR A 429 25.84 8.77 3.99
C TYR A 429 25.53 10.05 3.22
N GLN A 430 24.49 9.99 2.36
CA GLN A 430 24.01 11.15 1.63
C GLN A 430 22.68 11.61 2.19
N SER A 431 22.65 12.78 2.83
CA SER A 431 21.41 13.38 3.28
C SER A 431 20.47 13.70 2.10
N ARG A 432 19.18 13.51 2.30
CA ARG A 432 18.12 13.95 1.36
C ARG A 432 17.71 15.40 1.58
N TRP A 433 18.27 16.05 2.61
CA TRP A 433 17.96 17.44 2.93
C TRP A 433 18.51 18.40 1.88
N LEU A 434 17.86 19.54 1.73
CA LEU A 434 18.17 20.51 0.68
C LEU A 434 19.07 21.61 1.24
N ASP A 435 20.15 21.95 0.51
CA ASP A 435 21.29 22.73 1.00
C ASP A 435 20.95 24.18 1.33
N ASP A 436 19.95 24.77 0.66
CA ASP A 436 19.59 26.19 0.76
C ASP A 436 18.42 26.48 1.72
N THR A 437 18.04 25.52 2.54
CA THR A 437 16.88 25.65 3.46
C THR A 437 17.23 26.19 4.82
N ALA A 438 18.52 26.20 5.22
CA ALA A 438 18.97 26.48 6.59
C ALA A 438 18.52 27.85 7.15
N GLU A 439 18.31 28.85 6.31
CA GLU A 439 17.85 30.18 6.71
C GLU A 439 16.31 30.32 6.68
N SER A 440 15.61 29.33 6.14
CA SER A 440 14.14 29.32 6.13
C SER A 440 13.60 28.96 7.51
N ARG A 441 12.60 29.71 7.98
CA ARG A 441 11.85 29.32 9.19
C ARG A 441 11.07 28.01 9.05
N TYR A 442 10.96 27.51 7.82
CA TYR A 442 10.26 26.28 7.46
C TYR A 442 11.23 25.15 7.06
N ALA A 443 12.51 25.28 7.41
CA ALA A 443 13.55 24.31 7.04
C ALA A 443 13.19 22.87 7.41
N ASP A 444 12.68 22.64 8.62
CA ASP A 444 12.30 21.30 9.09
C ASP A 444 11.15 20.70 8.29
N ALA A 445 10.12 21.49 7.96
CA ALA A 445 9.02 21.04 7.13
C ALA A 445 9.48 20.67 5.71
N ILE A 446 10.30 21.51 5.08
CA ILE A 446 10.86 21.28 3.74
C ILE A 446 11.71 20.01 3.74
N ASN A 447 12.65 19.89 4.69
CA ASN A 447 13.57 18.74 4.75
C ASN A 447 12.87 17.45 5.16
N THR A 448 11.82 17.51 5.97
CA THR A 448 10.95 16.37 6.22
C THR A 448 10.26 15.92 4.93
N LEU A 449 9.62 16.82 4.20
CA LEU A 449 9.00 16.47 2.91
C LEU A 449 10.01 15.94 1.90
N ALA A 450 11.25 16.45 1.89
CA ALA A 450 12.34 15.97 1.03
C ALA A 450 12.79 14.56 1.44
N THR A 451 12.89 14.27 2.74
CA THR A 451 13.22 12.93 3.26
C THR A 451 12.23 11.88 2.76
N TYR A 452 10.94 12.23 2.67
CA TYR A 452 9.88 11.35 2.17
C TYR A 452 9.60 11.47 0.65
N GLY A 453 10.44 12.21 -0.09
CA GLY A 453 10.33 12.32 -1.55
C GLY A 453 9.10 13.08 -2.04
N ILE A 454 8.46 13.88 -1.17
CA ILE A 454 7.24 14.67 -1.50
C ILE A 454 7.62 15.98 -2.19
N VAL A 455 8.71 16.61 -1.77
CA VAL A 455 9.31 17.75 -2.46
C VAL A 455 10.71 17.42 -2.96
N GLU A 456 11.10 18.06 -4.03
CA GLU A 456 12.41 17.91 -4.64
C GLU A 456 13.02 19.28 -4.89
N GLY A 457 14.34 19.33 -4.86
CA GLY A 457 15.11 20.46 -5.35
C GLY A 457 15.28 20.45 -6.87
N ASN A 458 16.11 21.34 -7.37
CA ASN A 458 16.45 21.50 -8.79
C ASN A 458 17.37 20.41 -9.36
N GLY A 459 17.59 19.31 -8.66
CA GLY A 459 18.54 18.25 -9.01
C GLY A 459 20.00 18.57 -8.67
N ALA A 460 20.29 19.80 -8.17
CA ALA A 460 21.58 20.21 -7.65
C ALA A 460 21.54 20.49 -6.12
N GLY A 461 20.48 20.01 -5.42
CA GLY A 461 20.33 20.13 -3.98
C GLY A 461 19.61 21.39 -3.49
N SER A 462 19.18 22.30 -4.38
CA SER A 462 18.55 23.57 -3.97
C SER A 462 17.04 23.56 -4.11
N PHE A 463 16.33 24.05 -3.09
CA PHE A 463 14.86 24.17 -3.02
C PHE A 463 14.34 25.53 -3.48
N TYR A 464 15.13 26.59 -3.27
CA TYR A 464 14.74 28.00 -3.49
C TYR A 464 13.54 28.43 -2.65
N PRO A 465 13.63 28.43 -1.31
CA PRO A 465 12.50 28.66 -0.39
C PRO A 465 11.74 29.97 -0.67
N GLY A 466 12.47 31.05 -0.95
CA GLY A 466 11.91 32.38 -1.18
C GLY A 466 11.37 32.64 -2.59
N GLU A 467 11.41 31.67 -3.51
CA GLU A 467 10.83 31.84 -4.84
C GLU A 467 9.33 31.57 -4.84
N THR A 468 8.62 32.20 -5.79
CA THR A 468 7.18 32.00 -5.98
C THR A 468 6.89 30.66 -6.66
N LEU A 469 5.74 30.07 -6.38
CA LEU A 469 5.30 28.79 -6.92
C LEU A 469 4.35 29.00 -8.11
N LYS A 470 4.58 28.25 -9.19
CA LYS A 470 3.72 28.24 -10.38
C LYS A 470 2.61 27.19 -10.26
N ARG A 471 1.49 27.41 -10.97
CA ARG A 471 0.34 26.50 -10.99
C ARG A 471 0.70 25.07 -11.44
N GLY A 472 1.58 24.92 -12.43
CA GLY A 472 2.08 23.59 -12.87
C GLY A 472 2.99 22.91 -11.83
N GLU A 473 3.77 23.70 -11.08
CA GLU A 473 4.68 23.15 -10.05
C GLU A 473 3.93 22.62 -8.84
N VAL A 474 2.85 23.31 -8.42
CA VAL A 474 2.01 22.79 -7.32
C VAL A 474 1.35 21.46 -7.67
N CYS A 475 0.94 21.25 -8.94
CA CYS A 475 0.38 19.96 -9.36
C CYS A 475 1.38 18.82 -9.18
N ALA A 476 2.66 19.05 -9.46
CA ALA A 476 3.70 18.05 -9.22
C ALA A 476 3.93 17.80 -7.71
N MET A 477 3.90 18.85 -6.89
CA MET A 477 4.04 18.73 -5.43
C MET A 477 2.87 17.95 -4.82
N LEU A 478 1.62 18.28 -5.16
CA LEU A 478 0.44 17.55 -4.71
C LEU A 478 0.40 16.13 -5.27
N GLY A 479 0.82 15.94 -6.53
CA GLY A 479 0.90 14.63 -7.17
C GLY A 479 1.87 13.69 -6.48
N ARG A 480 3.06 14.18 -6.07
CA ARG A 480 4.01 13.39 -5.28
C ARG A 480 3.48 13.11 -3.86
N ALA A 481 2.83 14.08 -3.23
CA ALA A 481 2.18 13.86 -1.94
C ALA A 481 1.17 12.71 -1.99
N LEU A 482 0.43 12.59 -3.09
CA LEU A 482 -0.55 11.52 -3.33
C LEU A 482 0.01 10.29 -4.04
N ASN A 483 1.31 10.25 -4.38
CA ASN A 483 1.90 9.15 -5.20
C ASN A 483 1.12 8.91 -6.52
N LEU A 484 0.62 9.98 -7.14
CA LEU A 484 -0.18 9.85 -8.36
C LEU A 484 0.64 9.30 -9.52
N GLU A 485 0.06 8.40 -10.28
CA GLU A 485 0.51 8.13 -11.63
C GLU A 485 0.18 9.32 -12.53
N THR A 486 1.11 9.69 -13.42
CA THR A 486 0.89 10.79 -14.34
C THR A 486 -0.13 10.40 -15.41
N SER A 487 -1.12 11.29 -15.69
CA SER A 487 -2.15 11.05 -16.69
C SER A 487 -1.76 11.62 -18.05
N THR A 488 -1.95 10.82 -19.09
CA THR A 488 -1.78 11.24 -20.49
C THR A 488 -3.04 11.85 -21.11
N ARG A 489 -4.18 11.80 -20.40
CA ARG A 489 -5.45 12.34 -20.88
C ARG A 489 -5.44 13.86 -20.80
N GLN A 490 -5.29 14.53 -21.96
CA GLN A 490 -5.27 15.98 -22.02
C GLN A 490 -6.60 16.58 -21.55
N ARG A 491 -6.51 17.48 -20.55
CA ARG A 491 -7.66 18.15 -19.93
C ARG A 491 -7.77 19.63 -20.33
N PHE A 492 -6.66 20.27 -20.68
CA PHE A 492 -6.58 21.71 -20.96
C PHE A 492 -5.85 22.01 -22.24
N ASP A 493 -6.30 23.04 -22.97
CA ASP A 493 -5.78 23.40 -24.29
C ASP A 493 -4.32 23.95 -24.23
N ASP A 494 -3.95 24.57 -23.12
CA ASP A 494 -2.64 25.21 -22.88
C ASP A 494 -1.66 24.33 -22.10
N VAL A 495 -1.97 23.04 -21.91
CA VAL A 495 -1.09 22.06 -21.28
C VAL A 495 -0.60 21.07 -22.34
N PRO A 496 0.54 21.36 -23.03
CA PRO A 496 1.03 20.49 -24.07
C PRO A 496 1.55 19.16 -23.50
N ALA A 497 1.23 18.05 -24.15
CA ALA A 497 1.54 16.69 -23.67
C ALA A 497 3.04 16.44 -23.38
N GLY A 498 3.95 17.22 -24.01
CA GLY A 498 5.40 17.13 -23.79
C GLY A 498 5.92 18.01 -22.64
N ALA A 499 5.09 18.79 -21.96
CA ALA A 499 5.51 19.59 -20.82
C ALA A 499 5.73 18.69 -19.61
N TRP A 500 6.79 18.93 -18.83
CA TRP A 500 7.15 18.12 -17.67
C TRP A 500 6.03 18.04 -16.61
N TYR A 501 5.21 19.08 -16.49
CA TYR A 501 4.08 19.15 -15.57
C TYR A 501 2.78 18.56 -16.12
N ALA A 502 2.71 18.24 -17.43
CA ALA A 502 1.44 17.88 -18.08
C ALA A 502 0.74 16.69 -17.43
N GLY A 503 1.47 15.62 -17.15
CA GLY A 503 0.93 14.44 -16.50
C GLY A 503 0.39 14.72 -15.10
N TRP A 504 1.07 15.57 -14.33
CA TRP A 504 0.66 15.97 -12.99
C TRP A 504 -0.60 16.86 -13.01
N VAL A 505 -0.66 17.82 -13.93
CA VAL A 505 -1.82 18.71 -14.10
C VAL A 505 -3.07 17.90 -14.45
N ASN A 506 -2.94 16.96 -15.41
CA ASN A 506 -4.04 16.13 -15.83
C ASN A 506 -4.52 15.20 -14.70
N ALA A 507 -3.62 14.52 -13.99
CA ALA A 507 -3.95 13.65 -12.88
C ALA A 507 -4.63 14.42 -11.72
N ALA A 508 -4.08 15.58 -11.34
CA ALA A 508 -4.68 16.43 -10.29
C ALA A 508 -6.08 16.96 -10.68
N ALA A 509 -6.29 17.25 -11.98
CA ALA A 509 -7.60 17.68 -12.49
C ALA A 509 -8.62 16.51 -12.52
N GLU A 510 -8.18 15.30 -12.85
CA GLU A 510 -9.04 14.10 -12.80
C GLU A 510 -9.56 13.81 -11.40
N LEU A 511 -8.75 14.08 -10.38
CA LEU A 511 -9.14 13.95 -8.97
C LEU A 511 -9.92 15.17 -8.43
N GLY A 512 -10.11 16.21 -9.24
CA GLY A 512 -10.78 17.42 -8.80
C GLY A 512 -9.98 18.29 -7.83
N LEU A 513 -8.69 18.03 -7.62
CA LEU A 513 -7.81 18.84 -6.77
C LEU A 513 -7.57 20.22 -7.37
N VAL A 514 -7.45 20.27 -8.69
CA VAL A 514 -7.27 21.52 -9.44
C VAL A 514 -8.37 21.69 -10.49
N GLN A 515 -8.62 22.92 -10.87
CA GLN A 515 -9.59 23.29 -11.91
C GLN A 515 -8.96 24.32 -12.85
N GLY A 516 -9.39 24.33 -14.11
CA GLY A 516 -9.05 25.38 -15.07
C GLY A 516 -9.76 26.70 -14.78
N ALA A 517 -9.43 27.73 -15.55
CA ALA A 517 -9.98 29.06 -15.41
C ALA A 517 -11.42 29.23 -15.94
N GLY A 518 -12.03 28.16 -16.47
CA GLY A 518 -13.39 28.18 -17.05
C GLY A 518 -13.45 28.47 -18.55
N ASP A 519 -12.29 28.75 -19.17
CA ASP A 519 -12.13 29.02 -20.60
C ASP A 519 -11.43 27.86 -21.37
N GLY A 520 -11.33 26.67 -20.75
CA GLY A 520 -10.64 25.51 -21.29
C GLY A 520 -9.13 25.48 -21.01
N ARG A 521 -8.61 26.47 -20.28
CA ARG A 521 -7.18 26.62 -19.97
C ARG A 521 -6.86 26.44 -18.50
N PHE A 522 -5.61 26.07 -18.21
CA PHE A 522 -5.06 25.88 -16.88
C PHE A 522 -4.10 26.97 -16.43
N TYR A 523 -3.39 27.57 -17.38
CA TYR A 523 -2.35 28.59 -17.15
C TYR A 523 -1.20 28.08 -16.26
N PRO A 524 -0.50 26.99 -16.66
CA PRO A 524 0.48 26.28 -15.81
C PRO A 524 1.68 27.11 -15.40
N ASP A 525 2.06 28.13 -16.19
CA ASP A 525 3.21 28.99 -15.96
C ASP A 525 2.88 30.26 -15.15
N GLU A 526 1.61 30.52 -14.85
CA GLU A 526 1.20 31.63 -13.99
C GLU A 526 1.58 31.36 -12.53
N VAL A 527 1.99 32.42 -11.84
CA VAL A 527 2.32 32.41 -10.43
C VAL A 527 1.03 32.27 -9.62
N LEU A 528 1.05 31.35 -8.66
CA LEU A 528 -0.10 31.03 -7.82
C LEU A 528 -0.23 32.06 -6.68
N THR A 529 -1.45 32.51 -6.42
CA THR A 529 -1.74 33.32 -5.23
C THR A 529 -1.94 32.45 -3.98
N GLN A 530 -1.84 33.04 -2.80
CA GLN A 530 -2.09 32.33 -1.54
C GLN A 530 -3.48 31.70 -1.52
N GLU A 531 -4.54 32.45 -1.87
CA GLU A 531 -5.91 31.92 -1.86
C GLU A 531 -6.15 30.79 -2.88
N GLU A 532 -5.51 30.84 -4.05
CA GLU A 532 -5.57 29.75 -5.03
C GLU A 532 -4.91 28.49 -4.50
N TYR A 533 -3.71 28.63 -3.90
CA TYR A 533 -3.00 27.52 -3.29
C TYR A 533 -3.79 26.89 -2.14
N LEU A 534 -4.29 27.69 -1.21
CA LEU A 534 -5.07 27.21 -0.06
C LEU A 534 -6.37 26.51 -0.51
N THR A 535 -6.98 26.96 -1.61
CA THR A 535 -8.12 26.27 -2.21
C THR A 535 -7.76 24.88 -2.72
N MET A 536 -6.62 24.72 -3.38
CA MET A 536 -6.13 23.40 -3.85
C MET A 536 -5.77 22.52 -2.65
N LEU A 537 -5.08 23.07 -1.66
CA LEU A 537 -4.68 22.34 -0.45
C LEU A 537 -5.89 21.88 0.39
N SER A 538 -6.95 22.70 0.47
CA SER A 538 -8.18 22.32 1.18
C SER A 538 -8.89 21.12 0.53
N ARG A 539 -8.88 21.03 -0.81
CA ARG A 539 -9.41 19.89 -1.53
C ARG A 539 -8.58 18.62 -1.27
N LEU A 540 -7.26 18.77 -1.21
CA LEU A 540 -6.37 17.67 -0.82
C LEU A 540 -6.67 17.19 0.61
N ALA A 541 -6.79 18.10 1.58
CA ALA A 541 -7.08 17.76 2.98
C ALA A 541 -8.40 16.98 3.13
N ARG A 542 -9.45 17.43 2.43
CA ARG A 542 -10.74 16.73 2.38
C ARG A 542 -10.65 15.34 1.74
N TYR A 543 -9.86 15.21 0.69
CA TYR A 543 -9.62 13.92 0.04
C TYR A 543 -8.95 12.91 0.98
N LEU A 544 -7.97 13.39 1.75
CA LEU A 544 -7.10 12.57 2.60
C LEU A 544 -7.75 12.12 3.90
N SER A 545 -8.73 12.87 4.43
CA SER A 545 -9.23 12.61 5.78
C SER A 545 -10.72 12.86 5.94
N LEU A 546 -11.39 11.93 6.62
CA LEU A 546 -12.77 12.07 7.07
C LEU A 546 -12.96 13.31 7.95
N HIS A 547 -11.97 13.63 8.80
CA HIS A 547 -12.07 14.78 9.70
C HIS A 547 -12.16 16.10 8.94
N PHE A 548 -11.32 16.30 7.92
CA PHE A 548 -11.39 17.51 7.08
C PHE A 548 -12.63 17.52 6.19
N ASP A 549 -13.09 16.38 5.70
CA ASP A 549 -14.29 16.31 4.88
C ASP A 549 -15.53 16.71 5.70
N TYR A 550 -15.72 16.15 6.90
CA TYR A 550 -16.81 16.53 7.79
C TYR A 550 -16.67 17.96 8.36
N ALA A 551 -15.44 18.41 8.64
CA ALA A 551 -15.20 19.79 9.08
C ALA A 551 -15.62 20.80 8.03
N ALA A 552 -15.46 20.50 6.73
CA ALA A 552 -15.88 21.38 5.64
C ALA A 552 -17.40 21.62 5.63
N ASP A 553 -18.20 20.60 6.00
CA ASP A 553 -19.66 20.71 6.10
C ASP A 553 -20.12 21.47 7.35
N SER A 554 -19.23 21.68 8.31
CA SER A 554 -19.49 22.34 9.59
C SER A 554 -19.07 23.81 9.61
N ILE A 555 -18.51 24.34 8.51
CA ILE A 555 -18.07 25.74 8.42
C ILE A 555 -19.28 26.67 8.49
N THR A 556 -19.24 27.61 9.45
CA THR A 556 -20.31 28.54 9.69
C THR A 556 -20.23 29.79 8.77
N GLN A 557 -21.35 30.49 8.60
CA GLN A 557 -21.38 31.76 7.86
C GLN A 557 -20.43 32.79 8.48
N GLU A 558 -20.29 32.83 9.81
CA GLU A 558 -19.38 33.70 10.52
C GLU A 558 -17.91 33.48 10.11
N GLN A 559 -17.50 32.24 9.96
CA GLN A 559 -16.14 31.88 9.49
C GLN A 559 -15.93 32.31 8.03
N LEU A 560 -16.94 32.14 7.17
CA LEU A 560 -16.87 32.61 5.78
C LEU A 560 -16.77 34.12 5.70
N ASP A 561 -17.57 34.86 6.51
CA ASP A 561 -17.56 36.32 6.57
C ASP A 561 -16.22 36.84 7.12
N ALA A 562 -15.61 36.14 8.09
CA ALA A 562 -14.29 36.46 8.61
C ALA A 562 -13.21 36.33 7.51
N ALA A 563 -13.22 35.26 6.74
CA ALA A 563 -12.31 35.10 5.61
C ALA A 563 -12.51 36.19 4.54
N ALA A 564 -13.76 36.48 4.19
CA ALA A 564 -14.08 37.53 3.23
C ALA A 564 -13.62 38.94 3.73
N ALA A 565 -13.69 39.21 5.03
CA ALA A 565 -13.21 40.46 5.63
C ALA A 565 -11.68 40.62 5.52
N LEU A 566 -10.93 39.54 5.44
CA LEU A 566 -9.48 39.53 5.19
C LEU A 566 -9.12 39.68 3.70
N GLY A 567 -10.11 39.73 2.80
CA GLY A 567 -9.92 39.95 1.37
C GLY A 567 -9.91 38.65 0.52
N PHE A 568 -10.24 37.50 1.10
CA PHE A 568 -10.44 36.29 0.31
C PHE A 568 -11.65 36.39 -0.61
N HIS A 569 -11.52 35.93 -1.84
CA HIS A 569 -12.67 35.82 -2.74
C HIS A 569 -13.65 34.76 -2.24
N SER A 570 -14.92 34.88 -2.57
CA SER A 570 -15.99 33.99 -2.09
C SER A 570 -15.73 32.51 -2.36
N TRP A 571 -15.07 32.17 -3.48
CA TRP A 571 -14.71 30.81 -3.85
C TRP A 571 -13.57 30.23 -3.01
N ALA A 572 -12.76 31.08 -2.34
CA ALA A 572 -11.63 30.67 -1.51
C ALA A 572 -11.95 30.65 -0.01
N CYS A 573 -13.01 31.37 0.43
CA CYS A 573 -13.34 31.51 1.86
C CYS A 573 -13.52 30.17 2.57
N GLN A 574 -14.20 29.21 1.95
CA GLN A 574 -14.41 27.89 2.55
C GLN A 574 -13.10 27.14 2.77
N GLY A 575 -12.22 27.16 1.77
CA GLY A 575 -10.91 26.49 1.86
C GLY A 575 -10.02 27.12 2.94
N ALA A 576 -9.97 28.45 2.99
CA ALA A 576 -9.21 29.18 4.01
C ALA A 576 -9.74 28.89 5.43
N ALA A 577 -11.06 28.96 5.64
CA ALA A 577 -11.68 28.68 6.93
C ALA A 577 -11.48 27.23 7.39
N LEU A 578 -11.51 26.26 6.45
CA LEU A 578 -11.25 24.85 6.74
C LEU A 578 -9.81 24.63 7.24
N LEU A 579 -8.83 25.19 6.54
CA LEU A 579 -7.41 25.02 6.88
C LEU A 579 -7.03 25.76 8.16
N ASP A 580 -7.65 26.94 8.41
CA ASP A 580 -7.51 27.67 9.67
C ASP A 580 -8.06 26.86 10.85
N GLY A 581 -9.28 26.35 10.73
CA GLY A 581 -9.89 25.48 11.74
C GLY A 581 -9.09 24.22 12.03
N GLY A 582 -8.41 23.68 11.02
CA GLY A 582 -7.48 22.55 11.13
C GLY A 582 -6.09 22.92 11.65
N GLN A 583 -5.79 24.22 11.84
CA GLN A 583 -4.48 24.76 12.26
C GLN A 583 -3.31 24.34 11.33
N VAL A 584 -3.60 24.25 10.04
CA VAL A 584 -2.64 23.79 9.02
C VAL A 584 -2.17 24.87 8.04
N LEU A 585 -2.46 26.14 8.36
CA LEU A 585 -1.93 27.28 7.62
C LEU A 585 -0.46 27.53 7.98
N PHE A 586 0.34 28.04 7.03
CA PHE A 586 1.75 28.41 7.24
C PHE A 586 1.93 29.66 8.13
N ALA A 587 0.88 30.46 8.29
CA ALA A 587 0.83 31.63 9.16
C ALA A 587 -0.59 31.80 9.73
N PRO A 588 -0.79 32.58 10.81
CA PRO A 588 -2.13 32.96 11.27
C PRO A 588 -2.95 33.57 10.14
N MET A 589 -4.25 33.29 10.11
CA MET A 589 -5.12 33.70 8.99
C MET A 589 -5.15 35.23 8.79
N GLU A 590 -5.05 36.01 9.86
CA GLU A 590 -4.98 37.47 9.85
C GLU A 590 -3.69 38.06 9.26
N GLU A 591 -2.64 37.25 9.11
CA GLU A 591 -1.37 37.63 8.49
C GLU A 591 -1.32 37.29 6.99
N LEU A 592 -2.34 36.58 6.47
CA LEU A 592 -2.39 36.18 5.06
C LEU A 592 -2.78 37.36 4.17
N GLU A 593 -2.19 37.42 3.00
CA GLU A 593 -2.50 38.36 1.92
C GLU A 593 -3.03 37.56 0.71
N PRO A 594 -4.35 37.28 0.61
CA PRO A 594 -4.92 36.32 -0.34
C PRO A 594 -4.44 36.48 -1.79
N GLY A 595 -4.32 37.74 -2.28
CA GLY A 595 -3.84 38.06 -3.62
C GLY A 595 -2.31 38.05 -3.80
N ARG A 596 -1.52 37.86 -2.74
CA ARG A 596 -0.05 37.77 -2.82
C ARG A 596 0.36 36.41 -3.38
N ALA A 597 1.43 36.41 -4.16
CA ALA A 597 2.04 35.16 -4.61
C ALA A 597 2.48 34.29 -3.44
N ILE A 598 2.15 32.98 -3.48
CA ILE A 598 2.63 32.01 -2.49
C ILE A 598 4.11 31.71 -2.73
N LEU A 599 4.91 31.62 -1.66
CA LEU A 599 6.29 31.19 -1.72
C LEU A 599 6.38 29.66 -1.63
N ARG A 600 7.44 29.09 -2.22
CA ARG A 600 7.67 27.64 -2.20
C ARG A 600 7.75 27.10 -0.77
N GLU A 601 8.40 27.83 0.14
CA GLU A 601 8.52 27.45 1.55
C GLU A 601 7.17 27.50 2.30
N GLU A 602 6.31 28.49 2.01
CA GLU A 602 4.98 28.60 2.61
C GLU A 602 4.05 27.45 2.15
N ALA A 603 4.15 27.10 0.87
CA ALA A 603 3.42 25.98 0.31
C ALA A 603 3.90 24.66 0.91
N ALA A 604 5.20 24.45 1.05
CA ALA A 604 5.75 23.25 1.65
C ALA A 604 5.33 23.11 3.12
N ASP A 605 5.39 24.19 3.92
CA ASP A 605 4.97 24.15 5.33
C ASP A 605 3.50 23.79 5.50
N SER A 606 2.60 24.44 4.73
CA SER A 606 1.17 24.12 4.81
C SER A 606 0.88 22.68 4.38
N LEU A 607 1.55 22.18 3.34
CA LEU A 607 1.43 20.78 2.90
C LEU A 607 1.92 19.83 3.99
N TYR A 608 3.08 20.11 4.58
CA TYR A 608 3.62 19.34 5.72
C TYR A 608 2.61 19.28 6.87
N ARG A 609 2.04 20.43 7.26
CA ARG A 609 1.04 20.51 8.33
C ARG A 609 -0.22 19.70 8.02
N VAL A 610 -0.73 19.77 6.79
CA VAL A 610 -1.88 18.94 6.37
C VAL A 610 -1.54 17.47 6.47
N LEU A 611 -0.42 17.02 5.89
CA LEU A 611 -0.05 15.60 5.90
C LEU A 611 0.22 15.08 7.33
N ASN A 612 0.78 15.92 8.19
CA ASN A 612 0.98 15.59 9.60
C ASN A 612 -0.36 15.55 10.37
N ALA A 613 -1.23 16.55 10.19
CA ALA A 613 -2.53 16.61 10.87
C ALA A 613 -3.46 15.44 10.50
N VAL A 614 -3.35 14.90 9.29
CA VAL A 614 -4.09 13.71 8.88
C VAL A 614 -3.39 12.40 9.25
N GLY A 615 -2.21 12.43 9.87
CA GLY A 615 -1.48 11.24 10.30
C GLY A 615 -0.79 10.46 9.17
N LEU A 616 -0.58 11.06 8.01
CA LEU A 616 0.09 10.41 6.88
C LEU A 616 1.61 10.51 6.95
N LEU A 617 2.15 11.58 7.53
CA LEU A 617 3.58 11.67 7.84
C LEU A 617 3.86 11.00 9.19
N PRO A 618 4.78 10.06 9.24
CA PRO A 618 5.07 9.26 10.44
C PRO A 618 6.11 9.96 11.37
N VAL A 619 6.02 11.29 11.60
CA VAL A 619 7.02 12.10 12.31
C VAL A 619 6.45 12.84 13.51
#